data_8bca741d8febe01908ac27522aec8f8e
#
_entry.id   8bca741d8febe01908ac27522aec8f8e
#
_cell.length_a   1.000
_cell.length_b   1.000
_cell.length_c   1.000
_cell.angle_alpha   90.00
_cell.angle_beta   90.00
_cell.angle_gamma   90.00
#
_symmetry.space_group_name_H-M   'P 1'
#
loop_
_entity.id
_entity.type
_entity.pdbx_description
1 polymer ?
#
loop_
_entity_poly.entity_id
_entity_poly.type
_entity_poly.pdbx_seq_one_letter_code
_entity_poly.pdbx_strand_id
1 'polypeptide(L)'
;MRRLDARQAVQLINHDGEVNRARYMPQNSFMLATKTVRRASRRRCAHARLRLSLSGLTRLYPYSSRPCSDEVYVFDYSKHPSKPPKGGCAPDLRLRGHKTEGYGLSWSPFQAGHLLSGSDDARICIWDVNAAPKAARTLDAMATYQGHAGVVEDVAWHASHPHVFGSVGDDKALMVWDTRRPCDTACSQKVEAHAAEVNCLAFNPFNEFVLATGSADKTVALFDLRNLGERLHTLESHTEEVFALSWSPDHEPVLASCGADRRLMVWDLSRIGVEQTPEDAEDGPPELLFIHGGHTSKISDFAWNAKDSWVVASVAEDNILQIWQMAENIWTKDDADK
;
A
#
# COMPACT_ATOMS: atom_id res chain seq x y z
N MET A 1 -23.04 6.64 -11.52
CA MET A 1 -22.36 5.97 -10.41
C MET A 1 -23.26 4.84 -9.90
N ARG A 2 -22.90 3.57 -10.14
CA ARG A 2 -23.69 2.44 -9.60
C ARG A 2 -23.09 2.12 -8.22
N ARG A 3 -23.85 2.36 -7.14
CA ARG A 3 -23.54 1.83 -5.81
C ARG A 3 -23.77 0.32 -5.84
N LEU A 4 -22.71 -0.44 -5.82
CA LEU A 4 -22.79 -1.87 -5.53
C LEU A 4 -23.03 -2.03 -4.02
N ASP A 5 -24.11 -2.71 -3.64
CA ASP A 5 -24.42 -2.99 -2.24
C ASP A 5 -23.42 -4.05 -1.72
N ALA A 6 -22.33 -3.58 -1.12
CA ALA A 6 -21.23 -4.41 -0.59
C ALA A 6 -21.61 -5.22 0.67
N ARG A 7 -22.91 -5.46 0.95
CA ARG A 7 -23.37 -6.13 2.17
C ARG A 7 -23.19 -7.64 2.18
N GLN A 8 -22.86 -8.26 1.05
CA GLN A 8 -22.54 -9.69 1.03
C GLN A 8 -21.03 -9.91 1.13
N ALA A 9 -20.52 -9.95 2.38
CA ALA A 9 -19.20 -10.52 2.61
C ALA A 9 -19.24 -12.00 2.25
N VAL A 10 -18.40 -12.40 1.30
CA VAL A 10 -18.27 -13.79 0.86
C VAL A 10 -17.65 -14.64 1.97
N GLN A 11 -16.72 -14.07 2.72
CA GLN A 11 -16.02 -14.74 3.80
C GLN A 11 -15.65 -13.78 4.93
N LEU A 12 -15.69 -14.28 6.17
CA LEU A 12 -15.28 -13.57 7.37
C LEU A 12 -14.20 -14.38 8.08
N ILE A 13 -13.09 -13.73 8.44
CA ILE A 13 -11.99 -14.34 9.21
C ILE A 13 -11.81 -13.53 10.50
N ASN A 14 -11.70 -14.22 11.66
CA ASN A 14 -11.40 -13.56 12.91
C ASN A 14 -9.94 -13.09 12.92
N HIS A 15 -9.72 -11.87 13.41
CA HIS A 15 -8.40 -11.29 13.54
C HIS A 15 -8.15 -10.74 14.96
N ASP A 16 -6.91 -10.81 15.45
CA ASP A 16 -6.51 -10.20 16.72
C ASP A 16 -6.05 -8.75 16.47
N GLY A 17 -6.74 -7.79 17.08
CA GLY A 17 -6.42 -6.37 16.93
C GLY A 17 -6.92 -5.72 15.63
N GLU A 18 -6.53 -4.47 15.42
CA GLU A 18 -6.79 -3.72 14.18
C GLU A 18 -5.80 -4.17 13.12
N VAL A 19 -6.20 -4.19 11.86
CA VAL A 19 -5.33 -4.48 10.72
C VAL A 19 -4.99 -3.17 10.04
N ASN A 20 -3.72 -2.79 10.09
CA ASN A 20 -3.22 -1.58 9.42
C ASN A 20 -3.15 -1.77 7.92
N ARG A 21 -2.66 -2.93 7.49
CA ARG A 21 -2.54 -3.24 6.07
C ARG A 21 -2.78 -4.72 5.81
N ALA A 22 -3.39 -5.01 4.67
CA ALA A 22 -3.60 -6.35 4.18
C ALA A 22 -3.22 -6.42 2.69
N ARG A 23 -2.48 -7.46 2.30
CA ARG A 23 -2.05 -7.67 0.90
C ARG A 23 -2.17 -9.14 0.55
N TYR A 24 -2.79 -9.45 -0.58
CA TYR A 24 -2.80 -10.81 -1.15
C TYR A 24 -1.51 -11.07 -1.93
N MET A 25 -1.10 -12.34 -1.97
CA MET A 25 0.07 -12.76 -2.74
C MET A 25 -0.27 -12.78 -4.24
N PRO A 26 0.49 -12.09 -5.10
CA PRO A 26 0.20 -12.02 -6.54
C PRO A 26 0.12 -13.39 -7.22
N GLN A 27 0.99 -14.32 -6.83
CA GLN A 27 1.08 -15.68 -7.42
C GLN A 27 -0.01 -16.61 -6.88
N ASN A 28 -0.59 -16.30 -5.73
CA ASN A 28 -1.66 -17.10 -5.11
C ASN A 28 -2.62 -16.19 -4.34
N SER A 29 -3.70 -15.78 -4.98
CA SER A 29 -4.68 -14.87 -4.43
C SER A 29 -5.41 -15.41 -3.19
N PHE A 30 -5.30 -16.71 -2.88
CA PHE A 30 -5.84 -17.27 -1.63
C PHE A 30 -4.97 -16.97 -0.40
N MET A 31 -3.71 -16.58 -0.61
CA MET A 31 -2.81 -16.21 0.47
C MET A 31 -2.88 -14.72 0.75
N LEU A 32 -3.21 -14.37 1.99
CA LEU A 32 -3.35 -13.00 2.46
C LEU A 32 -2.41 -12.76 3.63
N ALA A 33 -1.58 -11.73 3.56
CA ALA A 33 -0.80 -11.24 4.70
C ALA A 33 -1.49 -10.02 5.32
N THR A 34 -1.42 -9.92 6.65
CA THR A 34 -1.97 -8.79 7.41
C THR A 34 -0.97 -8.31 8.44
N LYS A 35 -0.89 -7.01 8.63
CA LYS A 35 -0.12 -6.37 9.68
C LYS A 35 -1.04 -5.73 10.72
N THR A 36 -0.71 -5.90 12.00
CA THR A 36 -1.58 -5.53 13.12
C THR A 36 -1.08 -4.33 13.89
N VAL A 37 -2.00 -3.65 14.60
CA VAL A 37 -1.70 -2.61 15.58
C VAL A 37 -1.71 -3.17 16.99
N ARG A 38 -0.73 -2.81 17.80
CA ARG A 38 -0.71 -2.99 19.24
C ARG A 38 -1.33 -1.78 19.94
N ARG A 39 -2.61 -1.80 20.25
CA ARG A 39 -3.17 -0.76 21.13
C ARG A 39 -2.75 -0.98 22.57
N ALA A 40 -1.77 -0.24 23.05
CA ALA A 40 -1.34 -0.18 24.45
C ALA A 40 -2.32 0.57 25.37
N SER A 41 -3.60 0.70 25.05
CA SER A 41 -4.57 1.37 25.91
C SER A 41 -5.47 0.37 26.62
N ARG A 42 -5.66 0.57 27.95
CA ARG A 42 -6.50 -0.19 28.88
C ARG A 42 -8.01 -0.23 28.52
N ARG A 43 -8.39 0.06 27.29
CA ARG A 43 -9.77 -0.11 26.79
C ARG A 43 -9.82 -1.41 26.01
N ARG A 44 -10.79 -2.24 26.36
CA ARG A 44 -11.05 -3.59 25.85
C ARG A 44 -10.83 -3.68 24.34
N CYS A 45 -9.81 -4.44 23.93
CA CYS A 45 -9.62 -4.79 22.53
C CYS A 45 -10.83 -5.60 22.04
N ALA A 46 -11.45 -5.14 20.99
CA ALA A 46 -12.54 -5.84 20.37
C ALA A 46 -12.01 -6.70 19.19
N HIS A 47 -12.58 -7.88 18.92
CA HIS A 47 -12.17 -8.74 17.79
C HIS A 47 -12.43 -8.03 16.47
N ALA A 48 -11.40 -7.86 15.65
CA ALA A 48 -11.57 -7.41 14.28
C ALA A 48 -12.03 -8.57 13.39
N ARG A 49 -12.89 -8.29 12.42
CA ARG A 49 -13.31 -9.26 11.40
C ARG A 49 -12.87 -8.76 10.05
N LEU A 50 -12.01 -9.51 9.40
CA LEU A 50 -11.64 -9.27 8.02
C LEU A 50 -12.83 -9.57 7.11
N ARG A 51 -13.21 -8.62 6.27
CA ARG A 51 -14.16 -8.83 5.18
C ARG A 51 -13.39 -8.90 3.87
N LEU A 52 -13.39 -10.04 3.23
CA LEU A 52 -12.89 -10.21 1.88
C LEU A 52 -14.02 -9.87 0.89
N SER A 53 -13.78 -8.91 0.02
CA SER A 53 -14.62 -8.63 -1.15
C SER A 53 -13.89 -9.08 -2.42
N LEU A 54 -14.62 -9.20 -3.52
CA LEU A 54 -14.08 -9.56 -4.83
C LEU A 54 -12.97 -8.60 -5.35
N SER A 55 -12.83 -7.42 -4.75
CA SER A 55 -11.82 -6.40 -5.07
C SER A 55 -10.55 -6.47 -4.20
N GLY A 56 -10.44 -7.43 -3.26
CA GLY A 56 -9.24 -7.61 -2.42
C GLY A 56 -9.03 -6.59 -1.31
N LEU A 57 -9.89 -5.58 -1.15
CA LEU A 57 -9.82 -4.60 -0.08
C LEU A 57 -10.54 -5.11 1.18
N THR A 58 -9.87 -5.00 2.32
CA THR A 58 -10.32 -5.54 3.60
C THR A 58 -10.72 -4.44 4.56
N ARG A 59 -11.82 -4.67 5.27
CA ARG A 59 -12.31 -3.79 6.32
C ARG A 59 -12.42 -4.49 7.67
N LEU A 60 -12.20 -3.74 8.75
CA LEU A 60 -12.08 -4.23 10.10
C LEU A 60 -13.13 -3.68 11.06
N TYR A 61 -13.57 -4.53 11.99
CA TYR A 61 -14.36 -4.16 13.16
C TYR A 61 -13.65 -4.62 14.42
N PRO A 62 -13.60 -3.82 15.49
CA PRO A 62 -12.83 -4.15 16.68
C PRO A 62 -13.56 -5.12 17.60
N TYR A 63 -12.97 -6.28 17.91
CA TYR A 63 -13.37 -7.12 19.06
C TYR A 63 -12.33 -8.17 19.48
N SER A 64 -11.48 -7.95 20.50
CA SER A 64 -10.74 -8.98 21.24
C SER A 64 -10.12 -8.51 22.56
N SER A 65 -9.95 -9.44 23.49
CA SER A 65 -9.41 -9.24 24.85
C SER A 65 -7.99 -9.78 25.05
N ARG A 66 -7.25 -10.16 23.98
CA ARG A 66 -5.87 -10.65 24.05
C ARG A 66 -4.88 -9.55 23.66
N PRO A 67 -3.64 -9.55 24.21
CA PRO A 67 -2.60 -8.61 23.75
C PRO A 67 -2.32 -8.88 22.27
N CYS A 68 -2.38 -7.82 21.46
CA CYS A 68 -2.02 -7.87 20.06
C CYS A 68 -0.53 -8.16 19.92
N SER A 69 -0.13 -8.94 18.94
CA SER A 69 1.25 -9.29 18.66
C SER A 69 1.87 -8.34 17.66
N ASP A 70 3.18 -8.18 17.72
CA ASP A 70 4.00 -7.43 16.75
C ASP A 70 4.22 -8.26 15.47
N GLU A 71 3.49 -9.38 15.34
CA GLU A 71 3.63 -10.37 14.28
C GLU A 71 2.83 -9.98 13.03
N VAL A 72 3.33 -10.37 11.89
CA VAL A 72 2.57 -10.37 10.64
C VAL A 72 1.87 -11.71 10.53
N TYR A 73 0.58 -11.70 10.19
CA TYR A 73 -0.21 -12.92 10.03
C TYR A 73 -0.38 -13.27 8.56
N VAL A 74 -0.30 -14.55 8.26
CA VAL A 74 -0.62 -15.09 6.94
C VAL A 74 -1.80 -16.04 7.05
N PHE A 75 -2.79 -15.84 6.18
CA PHE A 75 -3.99 -16.65 6.07
C PHE A 75 -4.09 -17.25 4.66
N ASP A 76 -4.35 -18.52 4.59
CA ASP A 76 -4.86 -19.18 3.40
C ASP A 76 -6.39 -19.26 3.52
N TYR A 77 -7.08 -18.26 2.95
CA TYR A 77 -8.52 -18.17 3.15
C TYR A 77 -9.32 -19.28 2.47
N SER A 78 -8.72 -20.05 1.56
CA SER A 78 -9.35 -21.25 1.01
C SER A 78 -9.57 -22.34 2.06
N LYS A 79 -8.78 -22.33 3.14
CA LYS A 79 -8.87 -23.28 4.26
C LYS A 79 -9.82 -22.81 5.38
N HIS A 80 -10.22 -21.55 5.35
CA HIS A 80 -11.11 -20.97 6.37
C HIS A 80 -12.58 -21.08 5.97
N PRO A 81 -13.49 -21.38 6.89
CA PRO A 81 -14.91 -21.41 6.60
C PRO A 81 -15.43 -20.00 6.29
N SER A 82 -16.51 -19.91 5.51
CA SER A 82 -17.14 -18.62 5.14
C SER A 82 -17.64 -17.82 6.35
N LYS A 83 -17.99 -18.50 7.43
CA LYS A 83 -18.33 -17.90 8.74
C LYS A 83 -17.29 -18.33 9.77
N PRO A 84 -16.67 -17.38 10.49
CA PRO A 84 -15.65 -17.75 11.47
C PRO A 84 -16.26 -18.57 12.60
N PRO A 85 -15.54 -19.59 13.10
CA PRO A 85 -15.97 -20.35 14.28
C PRO A 85 -16.03 -19.41 15.50
N LYS A 86 -16.78 -19.81 16.54
CA LYS A 86 -16.72 -19.15 17.84
C LYS A 86 -15.32 -19.37 18.42
N GLY A 87 -14.47 -18.36 18.36
CA GLY A 87 -13.08 -18.44 18.83
C GLY A 87 -12.25 -17.23 18.42
N GLY A 88 -10.97 -17.21 18.80
CA GLY A 88 -10.02 -16.16 18.47
C GLY A 88 -9.48 -16.26 17.04
N CYS A 89 -8.49 -15.42 16.74
CA CYS A 89 -7.72 -15.42 15.51
C CYS A 89 -6.91 -16.72 15.38
N ALA A 90 -6.98 -17.35 14.22
CA ALA A 90 -6.25 -18.57 13.90
C ALA A 90 -5.57 -18.42 12.53
N PRO A 91 -4.46 -17.64 12.44
CA PRO A 91 -3.70 -17.54 11.22
C PRO A 91 -3.03 -18.88 10.88
N ASP A 92 -2.85 -19.16 9.59
CA ASP A 92 -2.11 -20.33 9.14
C ASP A 92 -0.64 -20.23 9.53
N LEU A 93 -0.08 -19.01 9.50
CA LEU A 93 1.30 -18.74 9.88
C LEU A 93 1.41 -17.38 10.60
N ARG A 94 2.27 -17.32 11.63
CA ARG A 94 2.67 -16.10 12.33
C ARG A 94 4.13 -15.82 12.03
N LEU A 95 4.42 -14.62 11.50
CA LEU A 95 5.75 -14.20 11.13
C LEU A 95 6.33 -13.33 12.23
N ARG A 96 7.48 -13.73 12.76
CA ARG A 96 8.19 -13.07 13.86
C ARG A 96 9.41 -12.32 13.33
N GLY A 97 9.75 -11.19 13.95
CA GLY A 97 10.93 -10.39 13.60
C GLY A 97 10.81 -8.96 14.06
N HIS A 98 9.63 -8.36 13.94
CA HIS A 98 9.35 -7.03 14.47
C HIS A 98 9.15 -7.04 15.99
N LYS A 99 9.35 -5.87 16.60
CA LYS A 99 9.14 -5.61 18.05
C LYS A 99 7.95 -4.69 18.31
N THR A 100 7.46 -4.03 17.26
CA THR A 100 6.38 -3.07 17.29
C THR A 100 5.48 -3.25 16.09
N GLU A 101 4.35 -2.57 16.10
CA GLU A 101 3.41 -2.46 14.98
C GLU A 101 4.02 -1.76 13.76
N GLY A 102 3.26 -1.56 12.70
CA GLY A 102 3.65 -0.77 11.54
C GLY A 102 2.66 -0.93 10.38
N TYR A 103 3.00 -0.33 9.23
CA TYR A 103 2.14 -0.28 8.04
C TYR A 103 2.74 -1.00 6.83
N GLY A 104 4.05 -0.89 6.61
CA GLY A 104 4.70 -1.42 5.42
C GLY A 104 4.49 -2.92 5.23
N LEU A 105 3.96 -3.35 4.07
CA LEU A 105 3.71 -4.75 3.74
C LEU A 105 3.66 -4.95 2.22
N SER A 106 4.56 -5.78 1.68
CA SER A 106 4.65 -6.03 0.24
C SER A 106 5.07 -7.46 -0.08
N TRP A 107 4.30 -8.14 -0.92
CA TRP A 107 4.70 -9.43 -1.49
C TRP A 107 5.63 -9.24 -2.67
N SER A 108 6.63 -10.12 -2.81
CA SER A 108 7.48 -10.13 -3.99
C SER A 108 6.68 -10.51 -5.25
N PRO A 109 6.76 -9.73 -6.33
CA PRO A 109 6.12 -10.10 -7.60
C PRO A 109 6.82 -11.26 -8.32
N PHE A 110 8.09 -11.54 -7.98
CA PHE A 110 8.90 -12.55 -8.64
C PHE A 110 9.04 -13.85 -7.85
N GLN A 111 9.25 -13.73 -6.55
CA GLN A 111 9.51 -14.86 -5.67
C GLN A 111 8.27 -15.17 -4.85
N ALA A 112 7.51 -16.18 -5.28
CA ALA A 112 6.31 -16.61 -4.58
C ALA A 112 6.64 -16.98 -3.12
N GLY A 113 5.89 -16.39 -2.18
CA GLY A 113 6.10 -16.60 -0.75
C GLY A 113 7.04 -15.62 -0.06
N HIS A 114 7.77 -14.79 -0.80
CA HIS A 114 8.61 -13.75 -0.18
C HIS A 114 7.76 -12.54 0.21
N LEU A 115 7.75 -12.23 1.49
CA LEU A 115 7.03 -11.11 2.08
C LEU A 115 8.00 -10.14 2.74
N LEU A 116 7.81 -8.85 2.45
CA LEU A 116 8.55 -7.72 3.00
C LEU A 116 7.64 -6.93 3.94
N SER A 117 8.16 -6.46 5.07
CA SER A 117 7.42 -5.63 6.01
C SER A 117 8.32 -4.58 6.67
N GLY A 118 7.82 -3.33 6.76
CA GLY A 118 8.39 -2.22 7.52
C GLY A 118 7.61 -1.98 8.81
N SER A 119 8.24 -1.43 9.87
CA SER A 119 7.61 -1.27 11.19
C SER A 119 8.14 -0.04 11.94
N ASP A 120 7.40 0.34 12.98
CA ASP A 120 7.74 1.41 13.93
C ASP A 120 9.04 1.16 14.71
N ASP A 121 9.56 -0.09 14.68
CA ASP A 121 10.86 -0.45 15.26
C ASP A 121 12.06 -0.05 14.36
N ALA A 122 11.83 0.74 13.32
CA ALA A 122 12.82 1.16 12.33
C ALA A 122 13.48 -0.01 11.57
N ARG A 123 12.82 -1.19 11.55
CA ARG A 123 13.31 -2.40 10.91
C ARG A 123 12.48 -2.78 9.70
N ILE A 124 13.15 -3.46 8.79
CA ILE A 124 12.53 -4.09 7.64
C ILE A 124 12.84 -5.58 7.73
N CYS A 125 11.81 -6.42 7.68
CA CYS A 125 11.94 -7.87 7.76
C CYS A 125 11.49 -8.53 6.46
N ILE A 126 12.17 -9.62 6.09
CA ILE A 126 11.81 -10.48 4.95
C ILE A 126 11.58 -11.91 5.46
N TRP A 127 10.53 -12.54 4.96
CA TRP A 127 10.23 -13.96 5.20
C TRP A 127 10.00 -14.69 3.88
N ASP A 128 10.37 -15.96 3.84
CA ASP A 128 9.91 -16.90 2.82
C ASP A 128 8.88 -17.84 3.48
N VAL A 129 7.59 -17.59 3.25
CA VAL A 129 6.51 -18.38 3.86
C VAL A 129 6.49 -19.84 3.37
N ASN A 130 7.12 -20.13 2.23
CA ASN A 130 7.24 -21.49 1.71
C ASN A 130 8.31 -22.30 2.45
N ALA A 131 9.27 -21.64 3.11
CA ALA A 131 10.28 -22.29 3.93
C ALA A 131 9.73 -22.79 5.27
N ALA A 132 8.50 -22.40 5.65
CA ALA A 132 7.89 -22.83 6.89
C ALA A 132 7.63 -24.35 6.89
N PRO A 133 8.09 -25.11 7.92
CA PRO A 133 7.74 -26.51 8.07
C PRO A 133 6.20 -26.69 8.13
N LYS A 134 5.66 -27.72 7.50
CA LYS A 134 4.19 -27.95 7.41
C LYS A 134 3.46 -27.97 8.75
N ALA A 135 4.15 -28.33 9.81
CA ALA A 135 3.61 -28.35 11.17
C ALA A 135 3.84 -27.04 11.96
N ALA A 136 4.69 -26.14 11.44
CA ALA A 136 5.00 -24.89 12.13
C ALA A 136 3.86 -23.87 11.96
N ARG A 137 3.54 -23.19 13.05
CA ARG A 137 2.59 -22.08 13.08
C ARG A 137 3.30 -20.72 13.19
N THR A 138 4.63 -20.74 13.29
CA THR A 138 5.47 -19.55 13.43
C THR A 138 6.69 -19.67 12.54
N LEU A 139 7.13 -18.54 11.99
CA LEU A 139 8.32 -18.43 11.15
C LEU A 139 9.10 -17.17 11.54
N ASP A 140 10.38 -17.32 11.80
CA ASP A 140 11.25 -16.18 12.07
C ASP A 140 11.70 -15.50 10.76
N ALA A 141 12.06 -14.22 10.84
CA ALA A 141 12.53 -13.46 9.68
C ALA A 141 13.79 -14.09 9.08
N MET A 142 13.81 -14.27 7.77
CA MET A 142 14.95 -14.73 7.01
C MET A 142 16.07 -13.67 6.98
N ALA A 143 15.69 -12.40 6.89
CA ALA A 143 16.58 -11.26 6.90
C ALA A 143 15.94 -10.07 7.61
N THR A 144 16.77 -9.26 8.28
CA THR A 144 16.35 -8.02 8.94
C THR A 144 17.30 -6.90 8.56
N TYR A 145 16.76 -5.81 8.02
CA TYR A 145 17.50 -4.64 7.58
C TYR A 145 17.27 -3.48 8.52
N GLN A 146 18.33 -2.70 8.77
CA GLN A 146 18.31 -1.50 9.60
C GLN A 146 19.03 -0.38 8.88
N GLY A 147 18.47 0.83 8.89
CA GLY A 147 19.05 1.99 8.21
C GLY A 147 18.22 3.25 8.41
N HIS A 148 16.89 3.07 8.61
CA HIS A 148 16.01 4.16 9.01
C HIS A 148 16.29 4.59 10.46
N ALA A 149 16.19 5.89 10.70
CA ALA A 149 16.31 6.49 12.04
C ALA A 149 14.97 6.63 12.78
N GLY A 150 13.86 6.43 12.07
CA GLY A 150 12.48 6.50 12.56
C GLY A 150 11.64 5.32 12.07
N VAL A 151 10.33 5.46 12.21
CA VAL A 151 9.34 4.50 11.71
C VAL A 151 9.54 4.22 10.22
N VAL A 152 9.43 2.97 9.82
CA VAL A 152 9.35 2.58 8.40
C VAL A 152 7.88 2.50 8.01
N GLU A 153 7.40 3.56 7.36
CA GLU A 153 5.98 3.71 7.02
C GLU A 153 5.57 2.78 5.88
N ASP A 154 6.39 2.68 4.85
CA ASP A 154 6.08 1.81 3.73
C ASP A 154 7.30 1.11 3.15
N VAL A 155 7.03 -0.03 2.51
CA VAL A 155 8.01 -0.83 1.79
C VAL A 155 7.40 -1.38 0.51
N ALA A 156 8.17 -1.40 -0.57
CA ALA A 156 7.74 -1.99 -1.83
C ALA A 156 8.88 -2.75 -2.51
N TRP A 157 8.55 -3.93 -3.05
CA TRP A 157 9.43 -4.60 -3.99
C TRP A 157 9.49 -3.84 -5.31
N HIS A 158 10.67 -3.84 -5.92
CA HIS A 158 10.83 -3.31 -7.26
C HIS A 158 10.02 -4.14 -8.28
N ALA A 159 9.40 -3.47 -9.25
CA ALA A 159 8.50 -4.13 -10.20
C ALA A 159 9.23 -5.00 -11.23
N SER A 160 10.50 -4.71 -11.54
CA SER A 160 11.30 -5.39 -12.58
C SER A 160 12.54 -6.12 -12.05
N HIS A 161 13.01 -5.80 -10.83
CA HIS A 161 14.22 -6.38 -10.25
C HIS A 161 13.92 -7.21 -8.99
N PRO A 162 14.09 -8.55 -9.04
CA PRO A 162 13.66 -9.47 -7.97
C PRO A 162 14.43 -9.32 -6.65
N HIS A 163 15.57 -8.65 -6.66
CA HIS A 163 16.45 -8.47 -5.49
C HIS A 163 16.46 -7.04 -4.95
N VAL A 164 15.68 -6.14 -5.55
CA VAL A 164 15.65 -4.73 -5.16
C VAL A 164 14.32 -4.41 -4.49
N PHE A 165 14.38 -3.65 -3.40
CA PHE A 165 13.20 -3.08 -2.77
C PHE A 165 13.49 -1.66 -2.28
N GLY A 166 12.44 -0.88 -2.08
CA GLY A 166 12.48 0.45 -1.50
C GLY A 166 11.81 0.50 -0.14
N SER A 167 12.21 1.47 0.67
CA SER A 167 11.56 1.81 1.94
C SER A 167 11.54 3.31 2.16
N VAL A 168 10.52 3.77 2.86
CA VAL A 168 10.34 5.18 3.25
C VAL A 168 9.86 5.26 4.69
N GLY A 169 10.05 6.41 5.34
CA GLY A 169 9.63 6.55 6.73
C GLY A 169 9.66 7.97 7.28
N ASP A 170 9.48 8.07 8.61
CA ASP A 170 9.42 9.32 9.37
C ASP A 170 10.73 10.11 9.35
N ASP A 171 11.85 9.44 9.07
CA ASP A 171 13.15 10.08 8.89
C ASP A 171 13.28 10.81 7.54
N LYS A 172 12.15 10.97 6.81
CA LYS A 172 12.04 11.64 5.50
C LYS A 172 12.88 11.00 4.41
N ALA A 173 13.45 9.84 4.69
CA ALA A 173 14.35 9.16 3.78
C ALA A 173 13.61 8.19 2.86
N LEU A 174 14.05 8.18 1.61
CA LEU A 174 13.85 7.10 0.66
C LEU A 174 15.15 6.28 0.62
N MET A 175 15.04 4.99 0.85
CA MET A 175 16.16 4.07 0.76
C MET A 175 15.88 2.97 -0.26
N VAL A 176 16.91 2.61 -1.02
CA VAL A 176 16.89 1.49 -1.96
C VAL A 176 17.86 0.41 -1.48
N TRP A 177 17.42 -0.82 -1.49
CA TRP A 177 18.10 -1.97 -0.92
C TRP A 177 18.31 -3.06 -1.96
N ASP A 178 19.41 -3.80 -1.81
CA ASP A 178 19.73 -4.97 -2.63
C ASP A 178 19.89 -6.21 -1.73
N THR A 179 19.00 -7.17 -1.83
CA THR A 179 18.96 -8.38 -1.00
C THR A 179 20.14 -9.34 -1.23
N ARG A 180 20.95 -9.13 -2.27
CA ARG A 180 22.18 -9.90 -2.54
C ARG A 180 23.35 -9.46 -1.67
N ARG A 181 23.27 -8.29 -1.06
CA ARG A 181 24.27 -7.75 -0.14
C ARG A 181 23.96 -8.18 1.30
N PRO A 182 24.98 -8.26 2.17
CA PRO A 182 24.75 -8.45 3.61
C PRO A 182 23.82 -7.36 4.17
N CYS A 183 22.98 -7.70 5.16
CA CYS A 183 21.93 -6.81 5.67
C CYS A 183 22.45 -5.46 6.20
N ASP A 184 23.66 -5.42 6.72
CA ASP A 184 24.34 -4.20 7.22
C ASP A 184 24.85 -3.26 6.11
N THR A 185 25.04 -3.79 4.90
CA THR A 185 25.52 -3.06 3.72
C THR A 185 24.54 -3.11 2.54
N ALA A 186 23.34 -3.61 2.78
CA ALA A 186 22.33 -3.82 1.74
C ALA A 186 21.74 -2.52 1.20
N CYS A 187 21.75 -1.43 1.97
CA CYS A 187 21.34 -0.12 1.50
C CYS A 187 22.30 0.35 0.39
N SER A 188 21.75 0.46 -0.82
CA SER A 188 22.51 0.87 -2.00
C SER A 188 22.45 2.37 -2.22
N GLN A 189 21.32 2.99 -1.90
CA GLN A 189 21.11 4.43 -2.04
C GLN A 189 20.19 4.93 -0.91
N LYS A 190 20.47 6.15 -0.43
CA LYS A 190 19.67 6.86 0.57
C LYS A 190 19.59 8.34 0.18
N VAL A 191 18.39 8.91 0.21
CA VAL A 191 18.15 10.32 -0.03
C VAL A 191 17.09 10.85 0.95
N GLU A 192 17.19 12.13 1.33
CA GLU A 192 16.09 12.85 1.97
C GLU A 192 15.08 13.22 0.87
N ALA A 193 13.97 12.49 0.81
CA ALA A 193 13.04 12.58 -0.31
C ALA A 193 12.04 13.74 -0.18
N HIS A 194 11.69 14.14 1.03
CA HIS A 194 10.64 15.12 1.32
C HIS A 194 11.00 16.02 2.50
N ALA A 195 10.24 17.12 2.66
CA ALA A 195 10.37 18.04 3.79
C ALA A 195 9.74 17.52 5.09
N ALA A 196 8.82 16.55 4.99
CA ALA A 196 8.15 15.88 6.10
C ALA A 196 8.23 14.34 5.96
N GLU A 197 7.54 13.62 6.83
CA GLU A 197 7.47 12.15 6.83
C GLU A 197 7.01 11.60 5.47
N VAL A 198 7.58 10.47 5.04
CA VAL A 198 7.22 9.82 3.77
C VAL A 198 6.38 8.59 4.06
N ASN A 199 5.11 8.66 3.70
CA ASN A 199 4.09 7.68 4.10
C ASN A 199 3.96 6.50 3.13
N CYS A 200 4.31 6.68 1.86
CA CYS A 200 4.13 5.64 0.85
C CYS A 200 5.13 5.75 -0.30
N LEU A 201 5.38 4.61 -0.95
CA LEU A 201 6.18 4.54 -2.17
C LEU A 201 5.61 3.51 -3.15
N ALA A 202 5.83 3.74 -4.45
CA ALA A 202 5.45 2.80 -5.50
C ALA A 202 6.43 2.85 -6.67
N PHE A 203 6.96 1.70 -7.07
CA PHE A 203 7.76 1.57 -8.30
C PHE A 203 6.84 1.50 -9.52
N ASN A 204 7.22 2.16 -10.61
CA ASN A 204 6.49 2.08 -11.86
C ASN A 204 6.62 0.66 -12.43
N PRO A 205 5.50 -0.01 -12.80
CA PRO A 205 5.56 -1.38 -13.33
C PRO A 205 6.07 -1.48 -14.76
N PHE A 206 6.10 -0.37 -15.51
CA PHE A 206 6.53 -0.33 -16.92
C PHE A 206 7.94 0.24 -17.07
N ASN A 207 8.30 1.25 -16.29
CA ASN A 207 9.61 1.88 -16.32
C ASN A 207 10.41 1.53 -15.06
N GLU A 208 11.44 0.70 -15.21
CA GLU A 208 12.26 0.20 -14.11
C GLU A 208 13.03 1.28 -13.34
N PHE A 209 13.21 2.46 -13.93
CA PHE A 209 13.96 3.54 -13.29
C PHE A 209 13.09 4.53 -12.52
N VAL A 210 11.77 4.46 -12.66
CA VAL A 210 10.85 5.45 -12.07
C VAL A 210 10.19 4.91 -10.82
N LEU A 211 10.21 5.71 -9.77
CA LEU A 211 9.41 5.49 -8.56
C LEU A 211 8.73 6.79 -8.12
N ALA A 212 7.63 6.63 -7.39
CA ALA A 212 6.89 7.73 -6.78
C ALA A 212 6.89 7.57 -5.26
N THR A 213 6.93 8.68 -4.53
CA THR A 213 6.77 8.75 -3.07
C THR A 213 5.72 9.77 -2.70
N GLY A 214 4.93 9.51 -1.66
CA GLY A 214 3.93 10.43 -1.13
C GLY A 214 4.20 10.74 0.34
N SER A 215 4.01 12.00 0.72
CA SER A 215 4.46 12.53 1.99
C SER A 215 3.38 13.30 2.76
N ALA A 216 3.64 13.48 4.05
CA ALA A 216 2.93 14.39 4.92
C ALA A 216 3.14 15.86 4.54
N ASP A 217 4.13 16.19 3.69
CA ASP A 217 4.29 17.52 3.10
C ASP A 217 3.27 17.84 2.00
N LYS A 218 2.29 16.94 1.77
CA LYS A 218 1.16 17.08 0.82
C LYS A 218 1.55 16.90 -0.65
N THR A 219 2.79 16.52 -0.92
CA THR A 219 3.29 16.34 -2.27
C THR A 219 3.52 14.88 -2.62
N VAL A 220 3.47 14.60 -3.92
CA VAL A 220 3.95 13.36 -4.50
C VAL A 220 5.20 13.69 -5.33
N ALA A 221 6.31 13.02 -5.04
CA ALA A 221 7.57 13.25 -5.76
C ALA A 221 7.91 12.03 -6.63
N LEU A 222 8.41 12.31 -7.83
CA LEU A 222 8.90 11.31 -8.78
C LEU A 222 10.44 11.31 -8.76
N PHE A 223 11.04 10.13 -8.78
CA PHE A 223 12.48 9.93 -8.75
C PHE A 223 12.95 8.98 -9.85
N ASP A 224 14.20 9.21 -10.29
CA ASP A 224 14.95 8.29 -11.13
C ASP A 224 15.93 7.49 -10.26
N LEU A 225 15.83 6.17 -10.26
CA LEU A 225 16.72 5.28 -9.52
C LEU A 225 18.21 5.41 -9.88
N ARG A 226 18.50 5.94 -11.07
CA ARG A 226 19.87 6.20 -11.53
C ARG A 226 20.46 7.46 -10.89
N ASN A 227 19.59 8.42 -10.47
CA ASN A 227 19.98 9.64 -9.80
C ASN A 227 18.89 10.08 -8.79
N LEU A 228 18.87 9.46 -7.61
CA LEU A 228 17.92 9.81 -6.53
C LEU A 228 18.17 11.19 -5.91
N GLY A 229 19.32 11.81 -6.18
CA GLY A 229 19.68 13.11 -5.61
C GLY A 229 18.79 14.27 -6.10
N GLU A 230 18.10 14.10 -7.22
CA GLU A 230 17.21 15.10 -7.82
C GLU A 230 15.84 14.50 -8.10
N ARG A 231 14.77 15.24 -7.76
CA ARG A 231 13.42 14.85 -8.13
C ARG A 231 13.21 15.07 -9.62
N LEU A 232 12.60 14.11 -10.30
CA LEU A 232 12.16 14.27 -11.68
C LEU A 232 11.04 15.30 -11.79
N HIS A 233 10.06 15.21 -10.88
CA HIS A 233 8.90 16.10 -10.84
C HIS A 233 8.25 16.04 -9.46
N THR A 234 7.44 17.07 -9.13
CA THR A 234 6.65 17.13 -7.92
C THR A 234 5.20 17.40 -8.29
N LEU A 235 4.28 16.53 -7.89
CA LEU A 235 2.85 16.68 -8.12
C LEU A 235 2.24 17.40 -6.91
N GLU A 236 1.67 18.55 -7.13
CA GLU A 236 1.10 19.44 -6.11
C GLU A 236 -0.39 19.64 -6.38
N SER A 237 -1.25 19.13 -5.53
CA SER A 237 -2.70 19.41 -5.53
C SER A 237 -3.36 18.90 -4.23
N HIS A 238 -2.75 17.92 -3.55
CA HIS A 238 -3.25 17.50 -2.24
C HIS A 238 -3.18 18.64 -1.22
N THR A 239 -4.25 18.80 -0.44
CA THR A 239 -4.32 19.84 0.61
C THR A 239 -3.91 19.33 1.99
N GLU A 240 -3.79 18.02 2.15
CA GLU A 240 -3.36 17.33 3.36
C GLU A 240 -2.44 16.15 3.01
N GLU A 241 -1.97 15.40 4.02
CA GLU A 241 -1.04 14.30 3.91
C GLU A 241 -1.47 13.23 2.88
N VAL A 242 -0.52 12.73 2.10
CA VAL A 242 -0.70 11.62 1.16
C VAL A 242 -0.42 10.31 1.87
N PHE A 243 -1.36 9.36 1.85
CA PHE A 243 -1.25 8.08 2.56
C PHE A 243 -0.95 6.88 1.67
N ALA A 244 -1.41 6.89 0.43
CA ALA A 244 -1.16 5.78 -0.48
C ALA A 244 -0.96 6.25 -1.91
N LEU A 245 -0.13 5.48 -2.63
CA LEU A 245 0.19 5.63 -4.04
C LEU A 245 0.05 4.28 -4.75
N SER A 246 -0.41 4.32 -5.99
CA SER A 246 -0.39 3.13 -6.85
C SER A 246 -0.38 3.53 -8.32
N TRP A 247 0.52 2.92 -9.09
CA TRP A 247 0.52 3.05 -10.54
C TRP A 247 -0.65 2.28 -11.15
N SER A 248 -1.15 2.78 -12.26
CA SER A 248 -2.11 2.03 -13.07
C SER A 248 -1.49 0.72 -13.56
N PRO A 249 -2.21 -0.41 -13.54
CA PRO A 249 -1.71 -1.67 -14.08
C PRO A 249 -1.65 -1.69 -15.61
N ASP A 250 -2.40 -0.81 -16.30
CA ASP A 250 -2.60 -0.85 -17.73
C ASP A 250 -1.98 0.33 -18.47
N HIS A 251 -1.69 1.45 -17.78
CA HIS A 251 -1.24 2.70 -18.40
C HIS A 251 0.02 3.20 -17.74
N GLU A 252 1.14 3.19 -18.47
CA GLU A 252 2.47 3.56 -17.96
C GLU A 252 2.54 4.93 -17.30
N PRO A 253 1.99 6.03 -17.90
CA PRO A 253 2.12 7.35 -17.31
C PRO A 253 1.10 7.64 -16.21
N VAL A 254 0.22 6.69 -15.87
CA VAL A 254 -0.89 6.95 -14.95
C VAL A 254 -0.57 6.48 -13.55
N LEU A 255 -0.62 7.43 -12.62
CA LEU A 255 -0.45 7.24 -11.18
C LEU A 255 -1.73 7.68 -10.46
N ALA A 256 -2.05 7.05 -9.33
CA ALA A 256 -3.06 7.57 -8.42
C ALA A 256 -2.48 7.78 -7.02
N SER A 257 -3.01 8.77 -6.31
CA SER A 257 -2.67 9.11 -4.92
C SER A 257 -3.93 9.37 -4.11
N CYS A 258 -3.89 9.06 -2.82
CA CYS A 258 -4.98 9.41 -1.91
C CYS A 258 -4.44 9.84 -0.54
N GLY A 259 -5.26 10.58 0.22
CA GLY A 259 -4.77 11.12 1.47
C GLY A 259 -5.84 11.57 2.47
N ALA A 260 -5.36 12.34 3.43
CA ALA A 260 -6.15 12.89 4.53
C ALA A 260 -7.17 13.95 4.06
N ASP A 261 -6.99 14.55 2.91
CA ASP A 261 -7.89 15.51 2.28
C ASP A 261 -9.19 14.88 1.74
N ARG A 262 -9.39 13.58 1.94
CA ARG A 262 -10.57 12.82 1.50
C ARG A 262 -10.72 12.72 -0.02
N ARG A 263 -9.62 12.94 -0.75
CA ARG A 263 -9.57 12.92 -2.20
C ARG A 263 -8.69 11.79 -2.68
N LEU A 264 -9.07 11.19 -3.80
CA LEU A 264 -8.21 10.33 -4.60
C LEU A 264 -7.99 11.04 -5.93
N MET A 265 -6.73 11.30 -6.24
CA MET A 265 -6.29 12.01 -7.43
C MET A 265 -5.68 11.02 -8.41
N VAL A 266 -6.03 11.16 -9.67
CA VAL A 266 -5.44 10.40 -10.78
C VAL A 266 -4.62 11.36 -11.62
N TRP A 267 -3.39 10.98 -11.88
CA TRP A 267 -2.38 11.78 -12.57
C TRP A 267 -1.99 11.12 -13.88
N ASP A 268 -1.88 11.90 -14.95
CA ASP A 268 -1.34 11.48 -16.23
C ASP A 268 -0.02 12.22 -16.48
N LEU A 269 1.09 11.57 -16.21
CA LEU A 269 2.43 12.16 -16.31
C LEU A 269 2.83 12.52 -17.75
N SER A 270 2.12 12.02 -18.76
CA SER A 270 2.35 12.41 -20.15
C SER A 270 1.95 13.86 -20.44
N ARG A 271 1.18 14.47 -19.52
CA ARG A 271 0.72 15.86 -19.63
C ARG A 271 1.60 16.86 -18.91
N ILE A 272 2.66 16.42 -18.24
CA ILE A 272 3.62 17.32 -17.57
C ILE A 272 4.19 18.32 -18.58
N GLY A 273 4.07 19.61 -18.25
CA GLY A 273 4.56 20.71 -19.10
C GLY A 273 3.67 21.07 -20.30
N VAL A 274 2.47 20.50 -20.39
CA VAL A 274 1.48 20.93 -21.39
C VAL A 274 0.95 22.32 -21.03
N GLU A 275 0.88 23.20 -22.01
CA GLU A 275 0.30 24.54 -21.83
C GLU A 275 -1.20 24.44 -21.54
N GLN A 276 -1.67 25.20 -20.55
CA GLN A 276 -3.08 25.29 -20.16
C GLN A 276 -3.62 26.70 -20.40
N THR A 277 -4.93 26.78 -20.62
CA THR A 277 -5.63 28.08 -20.56
C THR A 277 -5.68 28.57 -19.11
N PRO A 278 -5.82 29.89 -18.85
CA PRO A 278 -5.99 30.40 -17.49
C PRO A 278 -7.20 29.76 -16.75
N GLU A 279 -8.25 29.41 -17.47
CA GLU A 279 -9.47 28.77 -16.95
C GLU A 279 -9.18 27.32 -16.53
N ASP A 280 -8.47 26.54 -17.35
CA ASP A 280 -8.08 25.15 -17.01
C ASP A 280 -7.09 25.10 -15.85
N ALA A 281 -6.22 26.11 -15.73
CA ALA A 281 -5.25 26.17 -14.63
C ALA A 281 -5.88 26.39 -13.24
N GLU A 282 -7.13 26.88 -13.16
CA GLU A 282 -7.88 26.99 -11.90
C GLU A 282 -8.28 25.62 -11.35
N ASP A 283 -8.45 24.61 -12.21
CA ASP A 283 -8.82 23.23 -11.82
C ASP A 283 -7.62 22.38 -11.39
N GLY A 284 -6.38 22.85 -11.61
CA GLY A 284 -5.14 22.19 -11.20
C GLY A 284 -4.10 22.09 -12.30
N PRO A 285 -2.94 21.43 -12.03
CA PRO A 285 -1.87 21.29 -13.02
C PRO A 285 -2.31 20.36 -14.17
N PRO A 286 -1.68 20.47 -15.37
CA PRO A 286 -2.12 19.74 -16.56
C PRO A 286 -2.03 18.22 -16.42
N GLU A 287 -1.15 17.72 -15.58
CA GLU A 287 -1.02 16.29 -15.26
C GLU A 287 -2.10 15.76 -14.30
N LEU A 288 -2.90 16.61 -13.68
CA LEU A 288 -4.03 16.19 -12.84
C LEU A 288 -5.22 15.81 -13.73
N LEU A 289 -5.38 14.50 -13.94
CA LEU A 289 -6.41 13.99 -14.83
C LEU A 289 -7.80 13.99 -14.21
N PHE A 290 -7.91 13.62 -12.91
CA PHE A 290 -9.20 13.47 -12.24
C PHE A 290 -9.08 13.52 -10.72
N ILE A 291 -10.09 14.08 -10.07
CA ILE A 291 -10.26 14.11 -8.62
C ILE A 291 -11.53 13.37 -8.22
N HIS A 292 -11.39 12.27 -7.47
CA HIS A 292 -12.52 11.60 -6.84
C HIS A 292 -12.76 12.16 -5.43
N GLY A 293 -13.85 12.89 -5.25
CA GLY A 293 -14.25 13.55 -3.99
C GLY A 293 -15.41 12.86 -3.26
N GLY A 294 -15.70 11.58 -3.56
CA GLY A 294 -16.89 10.89 -3.04
C GLY A 294 -16.79 10.42 -1.58
N HIS A 295 -15.61 10.48 -0.94
CA HIS A 295 -15.43 10.10 0.46
C HIS A 295 -15.69 11.26 1.42
N THR A 296 -16.24 10.94 2.59
CA THR A 296 -16.54 11.92 3.66
C THR A 296 -15.48 11.94 4.76
N SER A 297 -14.54 11.01 4.74
CA SER A 297 -13.43 10.89 5.69
C SER A 297 -12.12 10.57 4.96
N LYS A 298 -10.99 10.60 5.69
CA LYS A 298 -9.65 10.28 5.17
C LYS A 298 -9.65 8.95 4.43
N ILE A 299 -9.03 8.90 3.27
CA ILE A 299 -8.90 7.67 2.48
C ILE A 299 -7.67 6.92 2.97
N SER A 300 -7.87 5.73 3.51
CA SER A 300 -6.79 4.94 4.12
C SER A 300 -6.04 4.08 3.12
N ASP A 301 -6.71 3.57 2.08
CA ASP A 301 -6.10 2.71 1.07
C ASP A 301 -6.97 2.66 -0.19
N PHE A 302 -6.38 2.30 -1.32
CA PHE A 302 -7.10 2.07 -2.57
C PHE A 302 -6.37 1.03 -3.43
N ALA A 303 -7.06 0.50 -4.44
CA ALA A 303 -6.48 -0.41 -5.42
C ALA A 303 -7.15 -0.26 -6.78
N TRP A 304 -6.33 -0.38 -7.83
CA TRP A 304 -6.80 -0.54 -9.20
C TRP A 304 -7.35 -1.94 -9.42
N ASN A 305 -8.34 -2.09 -10.29
CA ASN A 305 -8.77 -3.38 -10.77
C ASN A 305 -7.88 -3.80 -11.96
N ALA A 306 -7.08 -4.85 -11.76
CA ALA A 306 -6.18 -5.35 -12.83
C ALA A 306 -6.90 -6.06 -13.99
N LYS A 307 -8.24 -6.23 -13.93
CA LYS A 307 -9.02 -6.91 -14.97
C LYS A 307 -9.94 -5.96 -15.76
N ASP A 308 -10.32 -4.87 -15.13
CA ASP A 308 -11.19 -3.86 -15.74
C ASP A 308 -10.49 -2.52 -15.62
N SER A 309 -10.00 -1.99 -16.74
CA SER A 309 -9.28 -0.72 -16.81
C SER A 309 -10.10 0.44 -16.24
N TRP A 310 -9.40 1.35 -15.57
CA TRP A 310 -9.94 2.55 -14.94
C TRP A 310 -10.92 2.32 -13.79
N VAL A 311 -11.13 1.07 -13.37
CA VAL A 311 -11.94 0.75 -12.19
C VAL A 311 -11.06 0.79 -10.95
N VAL A 312 -11.48 1.57 -9.95
CA VAL A 312 -10.78 1.76 -8.68
C VAL A 312 -11.70 1.40 -7.53
N ALA A 313 -11.13 0.75 -6.53
CA ALA A 313 -11.76 0.54 -5.24
C ALA A 313 -11.02 1.36 -4.18
N SER A 314 -11.73 2.16 -3.39
CA SER A 314 -11.16 3.00 -2.33
C SER A 314 -11.90 2.83 -1.01
N VAL A 315 -11.17 2.93 0.10
CA VAL A 315 -11.70 2.79 1.47
C VAL A 315 -11.29 3.98 2.32
N ALA A 316 -12.21 4.42 3.19
CA ALA A 316 -12.00 5.54 4.08
C ALA A 316 -12.34 5.21 5.54
N GLU A 317 -11.91 6.05 6.47
CA GLU A 317 -12.12 5.88 7.92
C GLU A 317 -13.60 5.92 8.33
N ASP A 318 -14.49 6.47 7.48
CA ASP A 318 -15.95 6.41 7.67
C ASP A 318 -16.51 5.00 7.44
N ASN A 319 -15.63 4.05 7.17
CA ASN A 319 -15.98 2.68 6.93
C ASN A 319 -16.75 2.46 5.60
N ILE A 320 -16.57 3.29 4.62
CA ILE A 320 -17.17 3.17 3.31
C ILE A 320 -16.13 2.61 2.33
N LEU A 321 -16.52 1.56 1.61
CA LEU A 321 -15.85 1.08 0.40
C LEU A 321 -16.61 1.66 -0.80
N GLN A 322 -15.89 2.33 -1.68
CA GLN A 322 -16.42 2.78 -2.96
C GLN A 322 -15.71 2.03 -4.09
N ILE A 323 -16.49 1.58 -5.08
CA ILE A 323 -15.95 1.06 -6.34
C ILE A 323 -16.50 2.00 -7.42
N TRP A 324 -15.61 2.59 -8.19
CA TRP A 324 -15.95 3.62 -9.16
C TRP A 324 -15.03 3.55 -10.38
N GLN A 325 -15.45 4.19 -11.44
CA GLN A 325 -14.73 4.36 -12.69
C GLN A 325 -14.90 5.80 -13.16
N MET A 326 -13.85 6.38 -13.73
CA MET A 326 -13.93 7.67 -14.40
C MET A 326 -14.83 7.56 -15.65
N ALA A 327 -15.46 8.65 -16.01
CA ALA A 327 -16.20 8.71 -17.27
C ALA A 327 -15.23 8.59 -18.47
N GLU A 328 -15.67 7.92 -19.52
CA GLU A 328 -14.81 7.59 -20.66
C GLU A 328 -14.20 8.83 -21.34
N ASN A 329 -14.96 9.91 -21.43
CA ASN A 329 -14.50 11.18 -22.00
C ASN A 329 -13.37 11.88 -21.23
N ILE A 330 -13.02 11.42 -20.01
CA ILE A 330 -11.93 12.00 -19.23
C ILE A 330 -10.56 11.46 -19.71
N TRP A 331 -10.52 10.18 -20.10
CA TRP A 331 -9.28 9.49 -20.43
C TRP A 331 -9.16 9.11 -21.92
N THR A 332 -10.26 9.16 -22.70
CA THR A 332 -10.18 9.09 -24.17
C THR A 332 -9.82 10.46 -24.71
N LYS A 333 -8.76 10.55 -25.50
CA LYS A 333 -8.51 11.77 -26.28
C LYS A 333 -9.65 11.86 -27.31
N ASP A 334 -10.38 12.97 -27.31
CA ASP A 334 -11.26 13.27 -28.43
C ASP A 334 -10.38 13.32 -29.69
N ASP A 335 -10.63 12.40 -30.65
CA ASP A 335 -10.06 12.44 -32.02
C ASP A 335 -10.59 13.64 -32.84
N ALA A 336 -11.06 14.70 -32.17
CA ALA A 336 -11.69 15.85 -32.79
C ALA A 336 -10.72 16.92 -33.28
N ASP A 337 -9.39 16.75 -33.06
CA ASP A 337 -8.35 17.66 -33.60
C ASP A 337 -7.44 16.94 -34.61
N LYS A 338 -8.05 16.35 -35.64
CA LYS A 338 -7.37 15.99 -36.89
C LYS A 338 -7.95 16.73 -38.09
#